data_0819f79d0b4173066c68e129832c48de
#
_entry.id   0819f79d0b4173066c68e129832c48de
#
_cell.length_a   1.000
_cell.length_b   1.000
_cell.length_c   1.000
_cell.angle_alpha   90.00
_cell.angle_beta   90.00
_cell.angle_gamma   90.00
#
_symmetry.space_group_name_H-M   'P 1'
#
loop_
_entity.id
_entity.type
_entity.pdbx_description
1 polymer ?
#
loop_
_entity_poly.entity_id
_entity_poly.type
_entity_poly.pdbx_seq_one_letter_code
_entity_poly.pdbx_strand_id
1 'polypeptide(L)'
;MMKAYTIVKEEIEALFGVQGVILRIYEGEVQYIVAFADFKKVGQLREIIPVADWRIDFLGKQGVICISYPADMELIRKEMEEAMYP
;
A
#
# COMPACT_ATOMS: atom_id res chain seq x y z
N MET A 1 -14.73 4.76 7.31
CA MET A 1 -13.94 3.79 8.09
C MET A 1 -12.78 3.30 7.26
N MET A 2 -11.59 3.36 7.84
CA MET A 2 -10.37 2.98 7.14
C MET A 2 -10.24 1.47 7.07
N LYS A 3 -9.91 0.93 5.91
CA LYS A 3 -9.67 -0.50 5.74
C LYS A 3 -8.38 -0.91 6.46
N ALA A 4 -8.32 -2.17 6.90
CA ALA A 4 -7.09 -2.71 7.46
C ALA A 4 -5.96 -2.61 6.44
N TYR A 5 -4.74 -2.37 6.90
CA TYR A 5 -3.58 -2.17 6.02
C TYR A 5 -3.28 -3.41 5.17
N THR A 6 -3.49 -4.59 5.74
CA THR A 6 -3.30 -5.84 5.01
C THR A 6 -4.31 -6.03 3.88
N ILE A 7 -5.55 -5.57 4.09
CA ILE A 7 -6.60 -5.61 3.05
C ILE A 7 -6.24 -4.68 1.90
N VAL A 8 -5.76 -3.47 2.22
CA VAL A 8 -5.31 -2.51 1.20
C VAL A 8 -4.14 -3.09 0.39
N LYS A 9 -3.19 -3.73 1.07
CA LYS A 9 -2.07 -4.42 0.41
C LYS A 9 -2.57 -5.46 -0.60
N GLU A 10 -3.54 -6.29 -0.19
CA GLU A 10 -4.13 -7.30 -1.05
C GLU A 10 -4.86 -6.71 -2.25
N GLU A 11 -5.56 -5.59 -2.05
CA GLU A 11 -6.24 -4.88 -3.14
C GLU A 11 -5.24 -4.33 -4.16
N ILE A 12 -4.11 -3.81 -3.70
CA ILE A 12 -3.04 -3.32 -4.58
C ILE A 12 -2.42 -4.49 -5.35
N GLU A 13 -2.16 -5.60 -4.68
CA GLU A 13 -1.64 -6.81 -5.32
C GLU A 13 -2.59 -7.33 -6.41
N ALA A 14 -3.87 -7.34 -6.12
CA ALA A 14 -4.89 -7.77 -7.09
C ALA A 14 -4.98 -6.83 -8.29
N LEU A 15 -4.90 -5.52 -8.05
CA LEU A 15 -4.98 -4.52 -9.11
C LEU A 15 -3.86 -4.69 -10.14
N PHE A 16 -2.62 -4.87 -9.67
CA PHE A 16 -1.47 -5.00 -10.56
C PHE A 16 -1.17 -6.43 -10.98
N GLY A 17 -1.85 -7.42 -10.37
CA GLY A 17 -1.58 -8.81 -10.65
C GLY A 17 -0.19 -9.24 -10.18
N VAL A 18 0.32 -8.64 -9.12
CA VAL A 18 1.65 -8.93 -8.57
C VAL A 18 1.53 -9.49 -7.17
N GLN A 19 2.59 -10.19 -6.74
CA GLN A 19 2.74 -10.64 -5.37
C GLN A 19 3.92 -9.89 -4.76
N GLY A 20 3.85 -9.64 -3.47
CA GLY A 20 4.98 -9.05 -2.77
C GLY A 20 5.00 -7.53 -2.71
N VAL A 21 3.81 -6.91 -2.69
CA VAL A 21 3.72 -5.50 -2.31
C VAL A 21 4.30 -5.35 -0.91
N ILE A 22 5.23 -4.44 -0.74
CA ILE A 22 5.86 -4.19 0.55
C ILE A 22 4.98 -3.21 1.34
N LEU A 23 4.51 -3.66 2.50
CA LEU A 23 3.80 -2.82 3.46
C LEU A 23 4.74 -2.60 4.64
N ARG A 24 5.03 -1.34 4.93
CA ARG A 24 5.87 -1.00 6.09
C ARG A 24 5.36 0.26 6.77
N ILE A 25 5.76 0.42 8.03
CA ILE A 25 5.51 1.63 8.80
C ILE A 25 6.86 2.26 9.08
N TYR A 26 6.99 3.52 8.68
CA TYR A 26 8.26 4.24 8.78
C TYR A 26 8.00 5.70 9.13
N GLU A 27 8.61 6.16 10.20
CA GLU A 27 8.50 7.54 10.68
C GLU A 27 7.05 8.04 10.83
N GLY A 28 6.17 7.18 11.38
CA GLY A 28 4.77 7.53 11.60
C GLY A 28 3.90 7.49 10.36
N GLU A 29 4.43 6.96 9.24
CA GLU A 29 3.68 6.79 8.00
C GLU A 29 3.57 5.33 7.60
N VAL A 30 2.43 4.99 7.01
CA VAL A 30 2.25 3.70 6.35
C VAL A 30 2.71 3.85 4.91
N GLN A 31 3.52 2.92 4.45
CA GLN A 31 4.03 2.92 3.08
C GLN A 31 3.72 1.61 2.38
N TYR A 32 3.21 1.72 1.15
CA TYR A 32 3.02 0.58 0.24
C TYR A 32 3.96 0.77 -0.94
N ILE A 33 4.83 -0.19 -1.17
CA ILE A 33 5.80 -0.14 -2.25
C ILE A 33 5.50 -1.26 -3.23
N VAL A 34 5.24 -0.92 -4.48
CA VAL A 34 4.91 -1.90 -5.52
C VAL A 34 5.69 -1.63 -6.79
N ALA A 35 6.26 -2.71 -7.35
CA ALA A 35 6.86 -2.68 -8.67
C ALA A 35 5.78 -3.07 -9.68
N PHE A 36 5.66 -2.33 -10.77
CA PHE A 36 4.61 -2.53 -11.76
C PHE A 36 5.12 -2.27 -13.17
N ALA A 37 4.44 -2.86 -14.16
CA ALA A 37 4.74 -2.65 -15.58
C ALA A 37 3.61 -1.92 -16.31
N ASP A 38 2.37 -2.04 -15.84
CA ASP A 38 1.21 -1.43 -16.47
C ASP A 38 0.88 -0.07 -15.83
N PHE A 39 1.34 0.99 -16.48
CA PHE A 39 1.13 2.36 -16.01
C PHE A 39 -0.33 2.81 -16.03
N LYS A 40 -1.17 2.15 -16.82
CA LYS A 40 -2.60 2.49 -16.91
C LYS A 40 -3.33 2.23 -15.60
N LYS A 41 -2.84 1.27 -14.83
CA LYS A 41 -3.46 0.89 -13.55
C LYS A 41 -3.14 1.85 -12.41
N VAL A 42 -2.13 2.70 -12.56
CA VAL A 42 -1.73 3.64 -11.51
C VAL A 42 -2.87 4.57 -11.10
N GLY A 43 -3.65 5.04 -12.07
CA GLY A 43 -4.80 5.91 -11.79
C GLY A 43 -5.86 5.24 -10.91
N GLN A 44 -5.99 3.92 -11.00
CA GLN A 44 -6.96 3.16 -10.20
C GLN A 44 -6.57 3.05 -8.72
N LEU A 45 -5.28 3.23 -8.41
CA LEU A 45 -4.82 3.24 -7.03
C LEU A 45 -5.46 4.35 -6.20
N ARG A 46 -5.80 5.47 -6.83
CA ARG A 46 -6.46 6.59 -6.15
C ARG A 46 -7.86 6.24 -5.64
N GLU A 47 -8.49 5.24 -6.24
CA GLU A 47 -9.78 4.73 -5.77
C GLU A 47 -9.61 3.89 -4.52
N ILE A 48 -8.48 3.20 -4.40
CA ILE A 48 -8.17 2.38 -3.22
C ILE A 48 -7.68 3.27 -2.07
N ILE A 49 -6.77 4.22 -2.38
CA ILE A 49 -6.21 5.14 -1.39
C ILE A 49 -6.39 6.57 -1.91
N PRO A 50 -7.51 7.23 -1.58
CA PRO A 50 -7.82 8.54 -2.15
C PRO A 50 -6.96 9.70 -1.61
N VAL A 51 -6.41 9.55 -0.41
CA VAL A 51 -5.59 10.59 0.23
C VAL A 51 -4.23 10.00 0.60
N ALA A 52 -3.23 10.27 -0.22
CA ALA A 52 -1.88 9.76 0.02
C ALA A 52 -0.87 10.57 -0.79
N ASP A 53 0.37 10.56 -0.34
CA ASP A 53 1.49 11.06 -1.12
C ASP A 53 2.00 9.95 -2.02
N TRP A 54 2.34 10.30 -3.25
CA TRP A 54 2.72 9.36 -4.29
C TRP A 54 4.09 9.70 -4.82
N ARG A 55 4.95 8.70 -4.88
CA ARG A 55 6.26 8.83 -5.47
C ARG A 55 6.49 7.69 -6.45
N ILE A 56 6.85 8.02 -7.68
CA ILE A 56 7.09 7.04 -8.72
C ILE A 56 8.53 7.17 -9.18
N ASP A 57 9.27 6.07 -9.12
CA ASP A 57 10.62 5.97 -9.65
C ASP A 57 10.64 4.94 -10.80
N PHE A 58 11.53 5.12 -11.75
CA PHE A 58 11.64 4.24 -12.91
C PHE A 58 12.95 3.47 -12.84
N LEU A 59 12.85 2.14 -12.98
CA LEU A 59 13.98 1.23 -13.03
C LEU A 59 13.89 0.43 -14.34
N GLY A 60 14.55 0.91 -15.39
CA GLY A 60 14.44 0.29 -16.71
C GLY A 60 13.02 0.44 -17.26
N LYS A 61 12.39 -0.68 -17.59
CA LYS A 61 11.02 -0.73 -18.11
C LYS A 61 9.95 -0.85 -17.02
N GLN A 62 10.38 -0.97 -15.78
CA GLN A 62 9.46 -1.07 -14.63
C GLN A 62 9.37 0.23 -13.89
N GLY A 63 8.20 0.50 -13.32
CA GLY A 63 8.01 1.56 -12.36
C GLY A 63 7.98 0.98 -10.95
N VAL A 64 8.40 1.78 -10.00
CA VAL A 64 8.23 1.48 -8.58
C VAL A 64 7.45 2.64 -7.98
N ILE A 65 6.30 2.35 -7.42
CA ILE A 65 5.48 3.37 -6.78
C ILE A 65 5.52 3.18 -5.26
N CYS A 66 5.74 4.27 -4.55
CA CYS A 66 5.64 4.31 -3.10
C CYS A 66 4.47 5.21 -2.74
N ILE A 67 3.51 4.65 -2.03
CA ILE A 67 2.32 5.36 -1.57
C ILE A 67 2.44 5.49 -0.06
N SER A 68 2.35 6.71 0.47
CA SER A 68 2.46 6.94 1.91
C SER A 68 1.36 7.85 2.43
N TYR A 69 0.92 7.57 3.65
CA TYR A 69 -0.03 8.41 4.37
C TYR A 69 0.18 8.23 5.88
N PRO A 70 -0.31 9.19 6.71
CA PRO A 70 -0.11 9.10 8.15
C PRO A 70 -0.68 7.81 8.73
N ALA A 71 0.09 7.16 9.58
CA ALA A 71 -0.32 5.91 10.22
C ALA A 71 -1.35 6.16 11.32
N ASP A 72 -2.38 5.32 11.35
CA ASP A 72 -3.33 5.27 12.45
C ASP A 72 -2.85 4.24 13.47
N MET A 73 -2.31 4.71 14.59
CA MET A 73 -1.72 3.82 15.59
C MET A 73 -2.73 2.89 16.25
N GLU A 74 -4.00 3.30 16.35
CA GLU A 74 -5.04 2.43 16.87
C GLU A 74 -5.35 1.28 15.91
N LEU A 75 -5.39 1.56 14.64
CA LEU A 75 -5.63 0.54 13.61
C LEU A 75 -4.47 -0.46 13.59
N ILE A 76 -3.24 0.04 13.69
CA ILE A 76 -2.05 -0.82 13.76
C ILE A 76 -2.14 -1.75 14.97
N ARG A 77 -2.49 -1.20 16.13
CA ARG A 77 -2.62 -2.00 17.35
C ARG A 77 -3.69 -3.07 17.20
N LYS A 78 -4.83 -2.74 16.62
CA LYS A 78 -5.90 -3.71 16.36
C LYS A 78 -5.44 -4.86 15.45
N GLU A 79 -4.75 -4.54 14.36
CA GLU A 79 -4.23 -5.56 13.46
C GLU A 79 -3.22 -6.47 14.14
N MET A 80 -2.36 -5.92 15.00
CA MET A 80 -1.41 -6.70 15.76
C MET A 80 -2.11 -7.61 16.77
N GLU A 81 -3.13 -7.11 17.46
CA GLU A 81 -3.92 -7.90 18.41
C GLU A 81 -4.64 -9.05 17.70
N GLU A 82 -5.24 -8.80 16.55
CA GLU A 82 -5.92 -9.83 15.76
C GLU A 82 -4.94 -10.91 15.27
N ALA A 83 -3.71 -10.52 14.95
CA ALA A 83 -2.69 -11.48 14.55
C ALA A 83 -2.21 -12.35 15.72
N MET A 84 -2.23 -11.80 16.93
CA MET A 84 -1.82 -12.53 18.15
C MET A 84 -2.90 -13.44 18.70
N TYR A 85 -4.16 -13.13 18.43
CA TYR A 85 -5.33 -13.89 18.92
C TYR A 85 -6.20 -14.30 17.74
N PRO A 86 -5.80 -15.33 16.98
CA PRO A 86 -6.55 -15.81 15.83
C PRO A 86 -7.87 -16.46 16.21
#